data_2b9f277e1c996045199239a0cb1b7518
#
_entry.id   2b9f277e1c996045199239a0cb1b7518
#
_cell.length_a   1.000
_cell.length_b   1.000
_cell.length_c   1.000
_cell.angle_alpha   90.00
_cell.angle_beta   90.00
_cell.angle_gamma   90.00
#
_symmetry.space_group_name_H-M   'P 1'
#
loop_
_entity.id
_entity.type
_entity.pdbx_description
1 polymer ?
#
loop_
_entity_poly.entity_id
_entity_poly.type
_entity_poly.pdbx_seq_one_letter_code
_entity_poly.pdbx_strand_id
1 'polypeptide(L)'
;PLAGAFFGMEMCTMGKLTYSAGMYCLVASFAGDGMARLLGTQHSFQPIAHVPAMTPSTVALVLVCAVVFGLAARLFSFSIRVVKKFWAHRVRSYLLAALLSSLVLMGTYMIFGLQRYGGLSEWMVASGFKGQTTWYDPVLKLLCTALTLGAGYQGGEVTPLFGIGASLGGWIATITGSDPSFMAALGLLGVFG
;
A
#
# COMPACT_ATOMS: atom_id res chain seq x y z
N PRO A 1 -9.39 8.98 13.91
CA PRO A 1 -8.37 9.80 14.61
C PRO A 1 -7.43 8.97 15.50
N LEU A 2 -7.92 7.95 16.25
CA LEU A 2 -7.07 7.16 17.16
C LEU A 2 -5.89 6.47 16.43
N ALA A 3 -6.16 5.80 15.31
CA ALA A 3 -5.11 5.16 14.52
C ALA A 3 -4.06 6.15 14.03
N GLY A 4 -4.47 7.36 13.63
CA GLY A 4 -3.54 8.42 13.23
C GLY A 4 -2.66 8.91 14.38
N ALA A 5 -3.19 8.93 15.61
CA ALA A 5 -2.40 9.29 16.79
C ALA A 5 -1.33 8.22 17.10
N PHE A 6 -1.69 6.93 17.07
CA PHE A 6 -0.75 5.83 17.25
C PHE A 6 0.32 5.81 16.17
N PHE A 7 -0.08 6.00 14.91
CA PHE A 7 0.84 6.10 13.79
C PHE A 7 1.85 7.25 13.98
N GLY A 8 1.38 8.42 14.42
CA GLY A 8 2.25 9.56 14.73
C GLY A 8 3.26 9.28 15.85
N MET A 9 2.87 8.49 16.86
CA MET A 9 3.76 8.10 17.98
C MET A 9 4.84 7.11 17.53
N GLU A 10 4.59 6.31 16.50
CA GLU A 10 5.51 5.28 16.00
C GLU A 10 6.45 5.80 14.91
N MET A 11 6.02 6.80 14.14
CA MET A 11 6.77 7.31 12.98
C MET A 11 8.17 7.84 13.32
N CYS A 12 8.38 8.40 14.51
CA CYS A 12 9.67 8.97 14.91
C CYS A 12 10.72 7.91 15.24
N THR A 13 10.28 6.73 15.68
CA THR A 13 11.16 5.62 16.07
C THR A 13 10.52 4.31 15.69
N MET A 14 10.83 3.79 14.50
CA MET A 14 10.26 2.52 14.01
C MET A 14 10.35 1.42 15.09
N GLY A 15 9.20 0.84 15.43
CA GLY A 15 9.08 -0.23 16.41
C GLY A 15 9.16 0.21 17.87
N LYS A 16 9.11 1.50 18.17
CA LYS A 16 9.03 2.03 19.55
C LYS A 16 7.99 3.13 19.63
N LEU A 17 7.01 2.98 20.52
CA LEU A 17 6.03 4.02 20.79
C LEU A 17 6.65 5.12 21.67
N THR A 18 6.61 6.35 21.18
CA THR A 18 7.09 7.53 21.93
C THR A 18 5.93 8.07 22.76
N TYR A 19 5.74 7.52 23.95
CA TYR A 19 4.62 7.89 24.84
C TYR A 19 4.60 9.36 25.25
N SER A 20 5.76 10.01 25.33
CA SER A 20 5.86 11.45 25.63
C SER A 20 5.19 12.34 24.57
N ALA A 21 5.09 11.87 23.33
CA ALA A 21 4.40 12.56 22.24
C ALA A 21 2.89 12.22 22.17
N GLY A 22 2.41 11.30 22.98
CA GLY A 22 1.06 10.73 22.88
C GLY A 22 -0.07 11.77 22.91
N MET A 23 -0.02 12.68 23.89
CA MET A 23 -1.02 13.74 24.00
C MET A 23 -1.02 14.67 22.79
N TYR A 24 0.16 15.05 22.31
CA TYR A 24 0.28 15.92 21.14
C TYR A 24 -0.25 15.23 19.87
N CYS A 25 0.07 13.96 19.67
CA CYS A 25 -0.42 13.16 18.56
C CYS A 25 -1.95 12.98 18.63
N LEU A 26 -2.50 12.74 19.82
CA LEU A 26 -3.96 12.65 20.02
C LEU A 26 -4.65 13.96 19.65
N VAL A 27 -4.22 15.07 20.24
CA VAL A 27 -4.82 16.38 19.97
C VAL A 27 -4.71 16.73 18.48
N ALA A 28 -3.55 16.55 17.88
CA ALA A 28 -3.33 16.83 16.46
C ALA A 28 -4.22 15.95 15.55
N SER A 29 -4.35 14.66 15.86
CA SER A 29 -5.16 13.72 15.08
C SER A 29 -6.66 14.03 15.17
N PHE A 30 -7.18 14.37 16.35
CA PHE A 30 -8.59 14.77 16.49
C PHE A 30 -8.88 16.13 15.89
N ALA A 31 -7.97 17.10 16.04
CA ALA A 31 -8.10 18.41 15.41
C ALA A 31 -8.06 18.30 13.88
N GLY A 32 -7.16 17.48 13.34
CA GLY A 32 -7.06 17.21 11.90
C GLY A 32 -8.32 16.54 11.33
N ASP A 33 -8.86 15.53 12.02
CA ASP A 33 -10.12 14.88 11.62
C ASP A 33 -11.30 15.87 11.65
N GLY A 34 -11.39 16.66 12.70
CA GLY A 34 -12.42 17.71 12.82
C GLY A 34 -12.34 18.74 11.68
N MET A 35 -11.13 19.19 11.36
CA MET A 35 -10.90 20.13 10.27
C MET A 35 -11.22 19.52 8.90
N ALA A 36 -10.81 18.27 8.67
CA ALA A 36 -11.13 17.54 7.44
C ALA A 36 -12.63 17.42 7.21
N ARG A 37 -13.39 17.10 8.26
CA ARG A 37 -14.86 17.03 8.21
C ARG A 37 -15.49 18.41 7.93
N LEU A 38 -14.99 19.47 8.56
CA LEU A 38 -15.47 20.84 8.30
C LEU A 38 -15.23 21.27 6.86
N LEU A 39 -14.13 20.83 6.25
CA LEU A 39 -13.80 21.08 4.84
C LEU A 39 -14.56 20.15 3.86
N GLY A 40 -15.43 19.27 4.36
CA GLY A 40 -16.25 18.39 3.54
C GLY A 40 -15.51 17.19 2.95
N THR A 41 -14.33 16.83 3.49
CA THR A 41 -13.60 15.65 3.05
C THR A 41 -14.38 14.38 3.42
N GLN A 42 -14.71 13.58 2.43
CA GLN A 42 -15.35 12.27 2.65
C GLN A 42 -14.31 11.18 2.70
N HIS A 43 -14.35 10.37 3.75
CA HIS A 43 -13.55 9.16 3.83
C HIS A 43 -14.24 8.06 3.03
N SER A 44 -13.51 7.42 2.12
CA SER A 44 -14.01 6.26 1.40
C SER A 44 -14.04 5.06 2.35
N PHE A 45 -15.23 4.68 2.80
CA PHE A 45 -15.44 3.46 3.56
C PHE A 45 -15.55 2.27 2.61
N GLN A 46 -14.75 1.23 2.87
CA GLN A 46 -14.86 -0.06 2.18
C GLN A 46 -15.41 -1.09 3.19
N PRO A 47 -16.73 -1.33 3.21
CA PRO A 47 -17.32 -2.28 4.14
C PRO A 47 -16.94 -3.71 3.77
N ILE A 48 -16.69 -4.54 4.78
CA ILE A 48 -16.57 -5.99 4.62
C ILE A 48 -18.00 -6.54 4.52
N ALA A 49 -18.35 -7.10 3.36
CA ALA A 49 -19.71 -7.56 3.08
C ALA A 49 -20.05 -8.83 3.88
N HIS A 50 -19.09 -9.76 3.96
CA HIS A 50 -19.26 -11.01 4.67
C HIS A 50 -17.97 -11.46 5.35
N VAL A 51 -18.06 -11.80 6.65
CA VAL A 51 -16.95 -12.41 7.39
C VAL A 51 -17.22 -13.91 7.46
N PRO A 52 -16.36 -14.75 6.86
CA PRO A 52 -16.57 -16.20 6.90
C PRO A 52 -16.48 -16.76 8.31
N ALA A 53 -17.22 -17.86 8.55
CA ALA A 53 -17.16 -18.56 9.82
C ALA A 53 -15.74 -19.08 10.11
N MET A 54 -15.34 -19.09 11.37
CA MET A 54 -14.04 -19.58 11.84
C MET A 54 -14.00 -21.12 11.75
N THR A 55 -13.87 -21.64 10.54
CA THR A 55 -13.67 -23.07 10.31
C THR A 55 -12.17 -23.38 10.17
N PRO A 56 -11.73 -24.62 10.42
CA PRO A 56 -10.31 -25.00 10.20
C PRO A 56 -9.81 -24.68 8.78
N SER A 57 -10.67 -24.82 7.77
CA SER A 57 -10.35 -24.48 6.39
C SER A 57 -10.12 -22.97 6.19
N THR A 58 -10.97 -22.14 6.80
CA THR A 58 -10.81 -20.68 6.77
C THR A 58 -9.52 -20.26 7.46
N VAL A 59 -9.20 -20.84 8.61
CA VAL A 59 -7.96 -20.56 9.33
C VAL A 59 -6.74 -20.96 8.50
N ALA A 60 -6.75 -22.16 7.89
CA ALA A 60 -5.68 -22.60 7.01
C ALA A 60 -5.49 -21.67 5.82
N LEU A 61 -6.58 -21.23 5.17
CA LEU A 61 -6.54 -20.27 4.07
C LEU A 61 -5.90 -18.94 4.50
N VAL A 62 -6.33 -18.39 5.65
CA VAL A 62 -5.78 -17.14 6.19
C VAL A 62 -4.28 -17.27 6.48
N LEU A 63 -3.82 -18.39 7.03
CA LEU A 63 -2.40 -18.64 7.29
C LEU A 63 -1.58 -18.69 5.99
N VAL A 64 -2.08 -19.37 4.97
CA VAL A 64 -1.43 -19.41 3.65
C VAL A 64 -1.37 -18.01 3.04
N CYS A 65 -2.48 -17.27 3.09
CA CYS A 65 -2.53 -15.90 2.60
C CYS A 65 -1.57 -14.96 3.37
N ALA A 66 -1.44 -15.12 4.68
CA ALA A 66 -0.49 -14.33 5.47
C ALA A 66 0.95 -14.51 4.99
N VAL A 67 1.35 -15.74 4.63
CA VAL A 67 2.68 -16.00 4.04
C VAL A 67 2.81 -15.28 2.69
N VAL A 68 1.79 -15.34 1.83
CA VAL A 68 1.80 -14.69 0.51
C VAL A 68 1.89 -13.16 0.67
N PHE A 69 1.13 -12.57 1.58
CA PHE A 69 1.16 -11.15 1.87
C PHE A 69 2.51 -10.70 2.43
N GLY A 70 3.09 -11.45 3.36
CA GLY A 70 4.43 -11.19 3.89
C GLY A 70 5.52 -11.29 2.82
N LEU A 71 5.42 -12.24 1.88
CA LEU A 71 6.32 -12.32 0.73
C LEU A 71 6.17 -11.11 -0.21
N ALA A 72 4.94 -10.65 -0.45
CA ALA A 72 4.68 -9.45 -1.25
C ALA A 72 5.28 -8.19 -0.59
N ALA A 73 5.13 -8.02 0.72
CA ALA A 73 5.74 -6.93 1.50
C ALA A 73 7.27 -6.97 1.41
N ARG A 74 7.86 -8.15 1.56
CA ARG A 74 9.31 -8.35 1.41
C ARG A 74 9.79 -8.03 0.00
N LEU A 75 9.04 -8.47 -1.02
CA LEU A 75 9.35 -8.19 -2.43
C LEU A 75 9.30 -6.70 -2.72
N PHE A 76 8.31 -5.99 -2.19
CA PHE A 76 8.19 -4.54 -2.31
C PHE A 76 9.43 -3.83 -1.75
N SER A 77 9.78 -4.09 -0.50
CA SER A 77 10.95 -3.49 0.15
C SER A 77 12.27 -3.87 -0.55
N PHE A 78 12.37 -5.10 -1.02
CA PHE A 78 13.53 -5.56 -1.80
C PHE A 78 13.65 -4.82 -3.13
N SER A 79 12.55 -4.66 -3.87
CA SER A 79 12.52 -3.99 -5.16
C SER A 79 12.96 -2.52 -5.05
N ILE A 80 12.48 -1.79 -4.03
CA ILE A 80 12.91 -0.40 -3.78
C ILE A 80 14.42 -0.34 -3.52
N ARG A 81 14.96 -1.25 -2.68
CA ARG A 81 16.39 -1.28 -2.38
C ARG A 81 17.24 -1.58 -3.63
N VAL A 82 16.80 -2.50 -4.48
CA VAL A 82 17.50 -2.84 -5.72
C VAL A 82 17.53 -1.64 -6.67
N VAL A 83 16.40 -0.99 -6.88
CA VAL A 83 16.31 0.21 -7.75
C VAL A 83 17.15 1.34 -7.18
N LYS A 84 17.07 1.59 -5.87
CA LYS A 84 17.89 2.61 -5.19
C LYS A 84 19.39 2.36 -5.34
N LYS A 85 19.82 1.10 -5.16
CA LYS A 85 21.22 0.71 -5.35
C LYS A 85 21.66 0.86 -6.81
N PHE A 86 20.80 0.52 -7.77
CA PHE A 86 21.08 0.67 -9.19
C PHE A 86 21.33 2.13 -9.55
N TRP A 87 20.48 3.06 -9.15
CA TRP A 87 20.66 4.49 -9.42
C TRP A 87 21.88 5.06 -8.71
N ALA A 88 22.09 4.75 -7.45
CA ALA A 88 23.25 5.21 -6.68
C ALA A 88 24.60 4.76 -7.28
N HIS A 89 24.63 3.61 -7.96
CA HIS A 89 25.85 3.09 -8.58
C HIS A 89 26.10 3.65 -9.99
N ARG A 90 25.01 3.96 -10.72
CA ARG A 90 25.08 4.39 -12.14
C ARG A 90 25.15 5.89 -12.33
N VAL A 91 24.56 6.67 -11.44
CA VAL A 91 24.40 8.11 -11.63
C VAL A 91 24.87 8.85 -10.39
N ARG A 92 25.98 9.57 -10.54
CA ARG A 92 26.60 10.32 -9.44
C ARG A 92 25.83 11.61 -9.06
N SER A 93 25.04 12.14 -9.99
CA SER A 93 24.21 13.32 -9.77
C SER A 93 22.77 12.92 -9.47
N TYR A 94 22.28 13.36 -8.31
CA TYR A 94 20.92 13.12 -7.87
C TYR A 94 19.86 13.66 -8.85
N LEU A 95 20.11 14.86 -9.42
CA LEU A 95 19.24 15.48 -10.42
C LEU A 95 19.15 14.67 -11.71
N LEU A 96 20.29 14.14 -12.18
CA LEU A 96 20.31 13.28 -13.38
C LEU A 96 19.59 11.95 -13.12
N ALA A 97 19.73 11.36 -11.94
CA ALA A 97 18.98 10.16 -11.58
C ALA A 97 17.48 10.41 -11.59
N ALA A 98 17.03 11.53 -11.01
CA ALA A 98 15.63 11.94 -11.01
C ALA A 98 15.09 12.18 -12.44
N LEU A 99 15.82 12.89 -13.28
CA LEU A 99 15.42 13.14 -14.67
C LEU A 99 15.33 11.84 -15.49
N LEU A 100 16.34 10.99 -15.41
CA LEU A 100 16.34 9.72 -16.15
C LEU A 100 15.24 8.78 -15.68
N SER A 101 15.00 8.71 -14.37
CA SER A 101 13.93 7.87 -13.83
C SER A 101 12.54 8.38 -14.19
N SER A 102 12.33 9.72 -14.23
CA SER A 102 11.07 10.29 -14.69
C SER A 102 10.81 10.01 -16.17
N LEU A 103 11.85 10.08 -17.01
CA LEU A 103 11.72 9.71 -18.42
C LEU A 103 11.38 8.23 -18.60
N VAL A 104 12.02 7.34 -17.84
CA VAL A 104 11.70 5.90 -17.85
C VAL A 104 10.26 5.66 -17.39
N LEU A 105 9.81 6.29 -16.29
CA LEU A 105 8.44 6.17 -15.82
C LEU A 105 7.43 6.71 -16.83
N MET A 106 7.68 7.90 -17.39
CA MET A 106 6.81 8.49 -18.40
C MET A 106 6.71 7.61 -19.65
N GLY A 107 7.86 7.11 -20.13
CA GLY A 107 7.91 6.17 -21.25
C GLY A 107 7.13 4.89 -20.97
N THR A 108 7.30 4.31 -19.78
CA THR A 108 6.58 3.11 -19.35
C THR A 108 5.07 3.36 -19.29
N TYR A 109 4.64 4.49 -18.76
CA TYR A 109 3.22 4.85 -18.69
C TYR A 109 2.62 5.07 -20.09
N MET A 110 3.36 5.73 -21.02
CA MET A 110 2.86 5.99 -22.36
C MET A 110 2.81 4.74 -23.24
N ILE A 111 3.86 3.90 -23.19
CA ILE A 111 3.97 2.71 -24.04
C ILE A 111 2.98 1.61 -23.57
N PHE A 112 2.87 1.40 -22.29
CA PHE A 112 2.08 0.31 -21.71
C PHE A 112 0.72 0.74 -21.15
N GLY A 113 0.37 2.03 -21.25
CA GLY A 113 -0.90 2.53 -20.72
C GLY A 113 -1.04 2.41 -19.21
N LEU A 114 0.08 2.47 -18.47
CA LEU A 114 0.12 2.21 -17.03
C LEU A 114 -0.18 3.44 -16.15
N GLN A 115 -0.72 4.53 -16.73
CA GLN A 115 -1.02 5.77 -15.98
C GLN A 115 -1.94 5.52 -14.78
N ARG A 116 -2.84 4.54 -14.87
CA ARG A 116 -3.74 4.16 -13.77
C ARG A 116 -3.02 3.66 -12.51
N TYR A 117 -1.77 3.17 -12.63
CA TYR A 117 -0.96 2.72 -11.50
C TYR A 117 -0.12 3.83 -10.88
N GLY A 118 -0.14 5.03 -11.46
CA GLY A 118 0.47 6.22 -10.89
C GLY A 118 -0.30 6.74 -9.67
N GLY A 119 0.36 7.58 -8.87
CA GLY A 119 -0.25 8.21 -7.69
C GLY A 119 -0.73 7.21 -6.62
N LEU A 120 -1.77 7.58 -5.88
CA LEU A 120 -2.27 6.82 -4.74
C LEU A 120 -2.95 5.50 -5.12
N SER A 121 -3.52 5.41 -6.35
CA SER A 121 -4.24 4.22 -6.85
C SER A 121 -5.36 3.73 -5.93
N GLU A 122 -6.19 4.63 -5.43
CA GLU A 122 -7.35 4.32 -4.59
C GLU A 122 -8.33 3.35 -5.26
N TRP A 123 -8.41 3.40 -6.60
CA TRP A 123 -9.20 2.47 -7.39
C TRP A 123 -8.80 1.00 -7.16
N MET A 124 -7.52 0.72 -6.85
CA MET A 124 -7.05 -0.66 -6.59
C MET A 124 -7.66 -1.21 -5.30
N VAL A 125 -7.78 -0.38 -4.27
CA VAL A 125 -8.44 -0.77 -3.03
C VAL A 125 -9.92 -1.05 -3.31
N ALA A 126 -10.62 -0.10 -3.95
CA ALA A 126 -12.03 -0.27 -4.29
C ALA A 126 -12.30 -1.50 -5.18
N SER A 127 -11.43 -1.75 -6.18
CA SER A 127 -11.54 -2.93 -7.05
C SER A 127 -11.22 -4.23 -6.32
N GLY A 128 -10.26 -4.21 -5.39
CA GLY A 128 -9.93 -5.36 -4.54
C GLY A 128 -11.13 -5.80 -3.71
N PHE A 129 -11.81 -4.87 -3.05
CA PHE A 129 -13.00 -5.16 -2.25
C PHE A 129 -14.19 -5.65 -3.10
N LYS A 130 -14.23 -5.34 -4.40
CA LYS A 130 -15.24 -5.83 -5.35
C LYS A 130 -14.84 -7.13 -6.06
N GLY A 131 -13.63 -7.65 -5.84
CA GLY A 131 -13.11 -8.81 -6.56
C GLY A 131 -12.87 -8.56 -8.05
N GLN A 132 -12.67 -7.31 -8.46
CA GLN A 132 -12.47 -6.90 -9.85
C GLN A 132 -11.01 -6.63 -10.19
N THR A 133 -10.10 -7.31 -9.52
CA THR A 133 -8.66 -7.18 -9.70
C THR A 133 -8.10 -8.35 -10.49
N THR A 134 -7.02 -8.08 -11.21
CA THR A 134 -6.29 -9.05 -12.00
C THR A 134 -4.95 -9.39 -11.32
N TRP A 135 -4.36 -10.52 -11.67
CA TRP A 135 -3.10 -10.98 -11.09
C TRP A 135 -1.93 -10.02 -11.32
N TYR A 136 -1.95 -9.24 -12.39
CA TYR A 136 -0.88 -8.28 -12.73
C TYR A 136 -1.03 -6.92 -12.03
N ASP A 137 -2.20 -6.57 -11.51
CA ASP A 137 -2.43 -5.27 -10.85
C ASP A 137 -1.47 -5.03 -9.67
N PRO A 138 -1.34 -5.96 -8.70
CA PRO A 138 -0.40 -5.77 -7.58
C PRO A 138 1.07 -5.71 -8.05
N VAL A 139 1.42 -6.50 -9.08
CA VAL A 139 2.79 -6.54 -9.62
C VAL A 139 3.16 -5.24 -10.31
N LEU A 140 2.28 -4.72 -11.17
CA LEU A 140 2.52 -3.46 -11.88
C LEU A 140 2.60 -2.28 -10.91
N LYS A 141 1.71 -2.23 -9.91
CA LYS A 141 1.79 -1.20 -8.88
C LYS A 141 3.09 -1.26 -8.10
N LEU A 142 3.51 -2.46 -7.70
CA LEU A 142 4.78 -2.68 -7.00
C LEU A 142 5.96 -2.16 -7.83
N LEU A 143 6.02 -2.51 -9.12
CA LEU A 143 7.10 -2.07 -10.02
C LEU A 143 7.12 -0.55 -10.22
N CYS A 144 5.97 0.06 -10.51
CA CYS A 144 5.86 1.52 -10.68
C CYS A 144 6.28 2.26 -9.40
N THR A 145 5.85 1.77 -8.23
CA THR A 145 6.21 2.38 -6.94
C THR A 145 7.70 2.20 -6.65
N ALA A 146 8.25 1.00 -6.88
CA ALA A 146 9.67 0.72 -6.67
C ALA A 146 10.56 1.58 -7.57
N LEU A 147 10.17 1.80 -8.83
CA LEU A 147 10.87 2.70 -9.75
C LEU A 147 10.85 4.14 -9.25
N THR A 148 9.70 4.63 -8.76
CA THR A 148 9.55 6.00 -8.25
C THR A 148 10.36 6.20 -6.97
N LEU A 149 10.11 5.42 -5.94
CA LEU A 149 10.75 5.59 -4.62
C LEU A 149 12.25 5.22 -4.68
N GLY A 150 12.60 4.18 -5.44
CA GLY A 150 13.98 3.75 -5.63
C GLY A 150 14.84 4.76 -6.38
N ALA A 151 14.24 5.59 -7.23
CA ALA A 151 14.93 6.69 -7.90
C ALA A 151 15.21 7.90 -6.98
N GLY A 152 14.65 7.89 -5.77
CA GLY A 152 14.88 8.93 -4.77
C GLY A 152 13.77 9.98 -4.70
N TYR A 153 12.65 9.77 -5.38
CA TYR A 153 11.48 10.61 -5.15
C TYR A 153 10.94 10.39 -3.75
N GLN A 154 10.67 11.48 -3.06
CA GLN A 154 10.02 11.41 -1.75
C GLN A 154 8.54 11.12 -1.93
N GLY A 155 8.05 10.10 -1.24
CA GLY A 155 6.65 9.68 -1.28
C GLY A 155 6.33 8.70 -0.16
N GLY A 156 5.04 8.52 0.11
CA GLY A 156 4.57 7.55 1.10
C GLY A 156 4.59 6.13 0.55
N GLU A 157 5.06 5.19 1.35
CA GLU A 157 5.05 3.76 1.03
C GLU A 157 3.71 3.08 1.42
N VAL A 158 2.99 3.67 2.37
CA VAL A 158 1.78 3.09 2.99
C VAL A 158 0.64 2.89 1.98
N THR A 159 0.28 3.94 1.26
CA THR A 159 -0.85 3.88 0.31
C THR A 159 -0.62 2.90 -0.84
N PRO A 160 0.57 2.85 -1.47
CA PRO A 160 0.88 1.79 -2.43
C PRO A 160 0.79 0.38 -1.85
N LEU A 161 1.24 0.16 -0.61
CA LEU A 161 1.13 -1.14 0.06
C LEU A 161 -0.33 -1.55 0.28
N PHE A 162 -1.19 -0.61 0.68
CA PHE A 162 -2.63 -0.86 0.77
C PHE A 162 -3.24 -1.27 -0.58
N GLY A 163 -2.89 -0.57 -1.66
CA GLY A 163 -3.36 -0.91 -3.01
C GLY A 163 -2.87 -2.28 -3.48
N ILE A 164 -1.59 -2.60 -3.26
CA ILE A 164 -1.00 -3.91 -3.58
C ILE A 164 -1.68 -5.01 -2.77
N GLY A 165 -1.84 -4.80 -1.45
CA GLY A 165 -2.44 -5.78 -0.56
C GLY A 165 -3.90 -6.05 -0.87
N ALA A 166 -4.71 -5.00 -1.02
CA ALA A 166 -6.12 -5.14 -1.34
C ALA A 166 -6.35 -5.81 -2.70
N SER A 167 -5.57 -5.44 -3.73
CA SER A 167 -5.69 -6.04 -5.06
C SER A 167 -5.24 -7.50 -5.08
N LEU A 168 -4.17 -7.83 -4.36
CA LEU A 168 -3.69 -9.21 -4.22
C LEU A 168 -4.72 -10.08 -3.48
N GLY A 169 -5.29 -9.57 -2.37
CA GLY A 169 -6.34 -10.24 -1.61
C GLY A 169 -7.60 -10.45 -2.44
N GLY A 170 -8.06 -9.43 -3.17
CA GLY A 170 -9.21 -9.53 -4.08
C GLY A 170 -8.99 -10.55 -5.19
N TRP A 171 -7.78 -10.61 -5.77
CA TRP A 171 -7.44 -11.63 -6.77
C TRP A 171 -7.43 -13.05 -6.17
N ILE A 172 -6.84 -13.23 -4.98
CA ILE A 172 -6.87 -14.53 -4.30
C ILE A 172 -8.33 -14.98 -4.03
N ALA A 173 -9.22 -14.04 -3.67
CA ALA A 173 -10.62 -14.34 -3.47
C ALA A 173 -11.29 -14.91 -4.72
N THR A 174 -10.95 -14.42 -5.93
CA THR A 174 -11.50 -14.95 -7.18
C THR A 174 -11.07 -16.39 -7.46
N ILE A 175 -9.87 -16.78 -7.01
CA ILE A 175 -9.35 -18.15 -7.18
C ILE A 175 -9.94 -19.10 -6.15
N THR A 176 -10.06 -18.64 -4.90
CA THR A 176 -10.49 -19.47 -3.77
C THR A 176 -12.01 -19.54 -3.60
N GLY A 177 -12.75 -18.70 -4.33
CA GLY A 177 -14.21 -18.56 -4.16
C GLY A 177 -14.61 -17.94 -2.83
N SER A 178 -13.67 -17.26 -2.14
CA SER A 178 -13.90 -16.57 -0.86
C SER A 178 -14.52 -15.20 -1.09
N ASP A 179 -15.02 -14.56 0.00
CA ASP A 179 -15.54 -13.21 -0.09
C ASP A 179 -14.42 -12.20 -0.44
N PRO A 180 -14.55 -11.44 -1.54
CA PRO A 180 -13.51 -10.51 -1.98
C PRO A 180 -13.22 -9.39 -0.97
N SER A 181 -14.26 -8.90 -0.29
CA SER A 181 -14.12 -7.80 0.66
C SER A 181 -13.31 -8.22 1.89
N PHE A 182 -13.54 -9.45 2.38
CA PHE A 182 -12.79 -10.03 3.48
C PHE A 182 -11.32 -10.26 3.10
N MET A 183 -11.07 -10.88 1.95
CA MET A 183 -9.72 -11.18 1.49
C MET A 183 -8.93 -9.93 1.13
N ALA A 184 -9.58 -8.92 0.54
CA ALA A 184 -8.95 -7.63 0.28
C ALA A 184 -8.57 -6.89 1.57
N ALA A 185 -9.43 -6.93 2.60
CA ALA A 185 -9.12 -6.37 3.91
C ALA A 185 -7.93 -7.07 4.57
N LEU A 186 -7.88 -8.41 4.52
CA LEU A 186 -6.73 -9.18 5.01
C LEU A 186 -5.45 -8.84 4.25
N GLY A 187 -5.52 -8.72 2.92
CA GLY A 187 -4.38 -8.37 2.10
C GLY A 187 -3.88 -6.95 2.38
N LEU A 188 -4.79 -5.99 2.51
CA LEU A 188 -4.47 -4.61 2.86
C LEU A 188 -3.67 -4.51 4.16
N LEU A 189 -4.11 -5.22 5.20
CA LEU A 189 -3.42 -5.25 6.48
C LEU A 189 -2.16 -6.12 6.44
N GLY A 190 -2.22 -7.30 5.81
CA GLY A 190 -1.13 -8.27 5.82
C GLY A 190 0.09 -7.91 4.96
N VAL A 191 -0.07 -7.01 3.96
CA VAL A 191 1.07 -6.50 3.18
C VAL A 191 1.69 -5.27 3.85
N PHE A 192 0.91 -4.51 4.61
CA PHE A 192 1.37 -3.33 5.34
C PHE A 192 2.06 -3.69 6.66
N GLY A 193 1.51 -4.64 7.45
CA GLY A 193 2.04 -5.11 8.76
C GLY A 193 3.20 -6.04 8.57
#